data_2404cc34d6b17fa01a312ead6c5fff87
#
_entry.id   2404cc34d6b17fa01a312ead6c5fff87
#
_cell.length_a   1.000
_cell.length_b   1.000
_cell.length_c   1.000
_cell.angle_alpha   90.00
_cell.angle_beta   90.00
_cell.angle_gamma   90.00
#
_symmetry.space_group_name_H-M   'P 1'
#
loop_
_entity.id
_entity.type
_entity.pdbx_description
1 polymer ?
#
loop_
_entity_poly.entity_id
_entity_poly.type
_entity_poly.pdbx_seq_one_letter_code
_entity_poly.pdbx_strand_id
1 'polypeptide(L)'
;DDKLMPTNKKVWSSWNVLNHKQSNNNNICVTYWINKLQRIKSDKPILVTLNPQLNRLPSKQEIIKKLSFRHPVLDKNYLKTQNEINSIQGKNNTYFTGAWLGYGFHEDGVKSSSIIAKKLKLIK
;
A
#
# COMPACT_ATOMS: atom_id res chain seq x y z
N ASP A 1 -2.08 19.68 8.35
CA ASP A 1 -3.52 19.51 8.67
C ASP A 1 -3.77 18.06 9.09
N ASP A 2 -4.46 17.89 10.21
CA ASP A 2 -4.74 16.58 10.80
C ASP A 2 -6.18 16.08 10.54
N LYS A 3 -6.91 16.68 9.61
CA LYS A 3 -8.30 16.32 9.27
C LYS A 3 -8.49 14.85 8.88
N LEU A 4 -7.45 14.22 8.34
CA LEU A 4 -7.43 12.81 7.96
C LEU A 4 -6.82 11.91 9.04
N MET A 5 -6.72 12.41 10.27
CA MET A 5 -6.32 11.66 11.47
C MET A 5 -7.53 11.47 12.41
N PRO A 6 -7.46 10.52 13.35
CA PRO A 6 -8.45 10.43 14.41
C PRO A 6 -8.57 11.74 15.20
N THR A 7 -9.79 12.15 15.56
CA THR A 7 -10.05 13.39 16.31
C THR A 7 -9.35 13.41 17.67
N ASN A 8 -9.29 12.25 18.33
CA ASN A 8 -8.57 12.13 19.59
C ASN A 8 -7.08 11.86 19.31
N LYS A 9 -6.24 12.86 19.56
CA LYS A 9 -4.78 12.74 19.32
C LYS A 9 -4.10 11.67 20.17
N LYS A 10 -4.66 11.27 21.30
CA LYS A 10 -4.10 10.22 22.17
C LYS A 10 -4.11 8.83 21.52
N VAL A 11 -4.97 8.61 20.53
CA VAL A 11 -5.04 7.32 19.80
C VAL A 11 -4.24 7.32 18.50
N TRP A 12 -3.50 8.38 18.20
CA TRP A 12 -2.69 8.44 17.00
C TRP A 12 -1.60 7.38 17.01
N SER A 13 -1.60 6.57 15.98
CA SER A 13 -0.61 5.54 15.72
C SER A 13 0.19 5.86 14.46
N SER A 14 1.23 5.07 14.17
CA SER A 14 1.94 5.18 12.89
C SER A 14 1.01 4.93 11.70
N TRP A 15 -0.04 4.11 11.89
CA TRP A 15 -1.08 3.78 10.92
C TRP A 15 -2.45 4.08 11.53
N ASN A 16 -3.25 4.84 10.84
CA ASN A 16 -4.57 5.24 11.31
C ASN A 16 -5.60 4.95 10.23
N VAL A 17 -6.58 4.12 10.56
CA VAL A 17 -7.68 3.76 9.66
C VAL A 17 -8.91 4.59 10.02
N LEU A 18 -9.45 5.30 9.05
CA LEU A 18 -10.71 6.00 9.19
C LEU A 18 -11.77 5.23 8.39
N ASN A 19 -12.72 4.66 9.10
CA ASN A 19 -13.85 3.96 8.49
C ASN A 19 -15.07 4.89 8.45
N HIS A 20 -15.71 5.04 7.30
CA HIS A 20 -16.98 5.73 7.15
C HIS A 20 -18.12 4.74 6.97
N LYS A 21 -19.03 4.72 7.95
CA LYS A 21 -20.27 3.92 7.89
C LYS A 21 -21.24 4.33 6.76
N GLN A 22 -20.98 5.42 6.03
CA GLN A 22 -21.94 6.04 5.10
C GLN A 22 -21.53 6.07 3.63
N SER A 23 -20.37 5.55 3.24
CA SER A 23 -20.03 5.49 1.82
C SER A 23 -20.27 4.08 1.29
N ASN A 24 -21.11 3.95 0.26
CA ASN A 24 -21.23 2.71 -0.55
C ASN A 24 -19.93 2.32 -1.26
N ASN A 25 -18.88 3.10 -1.09
CA ASN A 25 -17.53 2.78 -1.57
C ASN A 25 -16.74 2.13 -0.44
N ASN A 26 -16.44 0.85 -0.59
CA ASN A 26 -15.61 0.04 0.32
C ASN A 26 -14.14 0.52 0.41
N ASN A 27 -13.84 1.74 0.01
CA ASN A 27 -12.48 2.27 0.05
C ASN A 27 -12.13 2.69 1.47
N ILE A 28 -11.24 1.93 2.08
CA ILE A 28 -10.68 2.24 3.39
C ILE A 28 -9.72 3.42 3.27
N CYS A 29 -9.93 4.47 4.07
CA CYS A 29 -9.00 5.58 4.20
C CYS A 29 -7.93 5.23 5.25
N VAL A 30 -6.67 5.24 4.84
CA VAL A 30 -5.54 4.95 5.74
C VAL A 30 -4.58 6.13 5.73
N THR A 31 -4.25 6.66 6.92
CA THR A 31 -3.27 7.72 7.07
C THR A 31 -2.05 7.21 7.86
N TYR A 32 -0.88 7.34 7.26
CA TYR A 32 0.41 7.05 7.87
C TYR A 32 0.98 8.33 8.49
N TRP A 33 1.35 8.28 9.76
CA TRP A 33 2.10 9.33 10.41
C TRP A 33 3.60 9.07 10.24
N ILE A 34 4.18 9.72 9.23
CA ILE A 34 5.54 9.43 8.76
C ILE A 34 6.60 9.79 9.81
N ASN A 35 6.41 10.88 10.55
CA ASN A 35 7.34 11.25 11.63
C ASN A 35 7.51 10.10 12.65
N LYS A 36 6.41 9.48 13.05
CA LYS A 36 6.44 8.36 14.00
C LYS A 36 6.98 7.09 13.35
N LEU A 37 6.58 6.81 12.11
CA LEU A 37 6.96 5.61 11.37
C LEU A 37 8.47 5.58 11.06
N GLN A 38 9.02 6.73 10.65
CA GLN A 38 10.42 6.85 10.21
C GLN A 38 11.30 7.62 11.21
N ARG A 39 10.79 7.94 12.40
CA ARG A 39 11.49 8.69 13.45
C ARG A 39 12.04 10.05 12.98
N ILE A 40 11.28 10.72 12.11
CA ILE A 40 11.65 12.05 11.60
C ILE A 40 11.36 13.11 12.66
N LYS A 41 12.38 13.88 13.03
CA LYS A 41 12.22 15.04 13.91
C LYS A 41 11.68 16.22 13.10
N SER A 42 10.46 16.62 13.38
CA SER A 42 9.80 17.78 12.77
C SER A 42 8.68 18.26 13.69
N ASP A 43 8.52 19.56 13.80
CA ASP A 43 7.45 20.18 14.61
C ASP A 43 6.07 20.01 13.98
N LYS A 44 6.03 19.74 12.68
CA LYS A 44 4.79 19.51 11.95
C LYS A 44 4.60 18.03 11.60
N PRO A 45 3.40 17.48 11.71
CA PRO A 45 3.12 16.11 11.27
C PRO A 45 3.22 16.02 9.74
N ILE A 46 3.99 15.04 9.28
CA ILE A 46 4.05 14.63 7.88
C ILE A 46 3.14 13.41 7.73
N LEU A 47 2.10 13.55 6.91
CA LEU A 47 1.06 12.54 6.74
C LEU A 47 1.02 12.07 5.29
N VAL A 48 0.87 10.76 5.09
CA VAL A 48 0.58 10.15 3.79
C VAL A 48 -0.75 9.43 3.88
N THR A 49 -1.72 9.85 3.09
CA THR A 49 -3.07 9.30 3.14
C THR A 49 -3.42 8.60 1.84
N LEU A 50 -3.88 7.36 1.95
CA LEU A 50 -4.45 6.58 0.86
C LEU A 50 -5.97 6.71 0.88
N ASN A 51 -6.57 6.87 -0.30
CA ASN A 51 -8.02 7.02 -0.48
C ASN A 51 -8.62 8.07 0.46
N PRO A 52 -8.13 9.33 0.42
CA PRO A 52 -8.60 10.36 1.32
C PRO A 52 -10.10 10.64 1.09
N GLN A 53 -10.81 10.88 2.17
CA GLN A 53 -12.21 11.26 2.12
C GLN A 53 -12.37 12.68 1.57
N LEU A 54 -13.15 12.83 0.52
CA LEU A 54 -13.27 14.12 -0.21
C LEU A 54 -13.81 15.25 0.66
N ASN A 55 -14.68 14.96 1.63
CA ASN A 55 -15.24 15.93 2.55
C ASN A 55 -14.32 16.31 3.73
N ARG A 56 -13.15 15.66 3.84
CA ARG A 56 -12.15 15.90 4.89
C ARG A 56 -10.78 16.27 4.34
N LEU A 57 -10.70 16.65 3.07
CA LEU A 57 -9.43 17.03 2.47
C LEU A 57 -8.80 18.21 3.21
N PRO A 58 -7.46 18.20 3.39
CA PRO A 58 -6.71 19.35 3.86
C PRO A 58 -6.86 20.56 2.93
N SER A 59 -6.48 21.74 3.40
CA SER A 59 -6.37 22.92 2.54
C SER A 59 -5.31 22.70 1.46
N LYS A 60 -5.44 23.40 0.32
CA LYS A 60 -4.48 23.25 -0.79
C LYS A 60 -3.04 23.55 -0.38
N GLN A 61 -2.85 24.50 0.55
CA GLN A 61 -1.54 24.91 1.06
C GLN A 61 -0.84 23.83 1.90
N GLU A 62 -1.61 22.92 2.47
CA GLU A 62 -1.11 21.82 3.31
C GLU A 62 -0.88 20.52 2.53
N ILE A 63 -1.28 20.50 1.26
CA ILE A 63 -1.05 19.36 0.38
C ILE A 63 0.32 19.53 -0.30
N ILE A 64 1.30 18.74 0.13
CA ILE A 64 2.62 18.74 -0.49
C ILE A 64 2.55 18.12 -1.88
N LYS A 65 1.86 16.98 -2.03
CA LYS A 65 1.73 16.28 -3.31
C LYS A 65 0.48 15.41 -3.34
N LYS A 66 -0.18 15.37 -4.49
CA LYS A 66 -1.26 14.43 -4.79
C LYS A 66 -0.82 13.50 -5.90
N LEU A 67 -0.96 12.20 -5.68
CA LEU A 67 -0.56 11.16 -6.62
C LEU A 67 -1.75 10.22 -6.86
N SER A 68 -1.79 9.65 -8.05
CA SER A 68 -2.74 8.59 -8.40
C SER A 68 -1.94 7.35 -8.81
N PHE A 69 -2.21 6.24 -8.14
CA PHE A 69 -1.57 4.96 -8.43
C PHE A 69 -2.63 3.91 -8.77
N ARG A 70 -2.27 2.99 -9.67
CA ARG A 70 -2.98 1.72 -9.79
C ARG A 70 -2.34 0.74 -8.81
N HIS A 71 -3.19 0.07 -8.04
CA HIS A 71 -2.75 -0.92 -7.06
C HIS A 71 -3.53 -2.22 -7.26
N PRO A 72 -2.91 -3.40 -7.14
CA PRO A 72 -3.62 -4.67 -7.15
C PRO A 72 -4.70 -4.70 -6.07
N VAL A 73 -5.89 -5.17 -6.42
CA VAL A 73 -6.99 -5.36 -5.47
C VAL A 73 -6.85 -6.73 -4.86
N LEU A 74 -6.71 -6.79 -3.53
CA LEU A 74 -6.58 -8.04 -2.77
C LEU A 74 -7.97 -8.57 -2.42
N ASP A 75 -8.66 -9.12 -3.40
CA ASP A 75 -9.96 -9.75 -3.25
C ASP A 75 -9.86 -11.30 -3.18
N LYS A 76 -11.00 -11.97 -3.17
CA LYS A 76 -11.05 -13.46 -3.15
C LYS A 76 -10.39 -14.09 -4.39
N ASN A 77 -10.43 -13.42 -5.53
CA ASN A 77 -9.85 -13.90 -6.79
C ASN A 77 -8.32 -13.76 -6.77
N TYR A 78 -7.80 -12.81 -6.00
CA TYR A 78 -6.37 -12.57 -5.88
C TYR A 78 -5.60 -13.82 -5.42
N LEU A 79 -6.07 -14.52 -4.38
CA LEU A 79 -5.43 -15.75 -3.90
C LEU A 79 -5.43 -16.85 -4.96
N LYS A 80 -6.53 -16.97 -5.72
CA LYS A 80 -6.61 -17.91 -6.85
C LYS A 80 -5.59 -17.56 -7.92
N THR A 81 -5.52 -16.29 -8.30
CA THR A 81 -4.57 -15.79 -9.30
C THR A 81 -3.12 -16.04 -8.90
N GLN A 82 -2.75 -15.87 -7.63
CA GLN A 82 -1.40 -16.18 -7.15
C GLN A 82 -1.02 -17.65 -7.40
N ASN A 83 -1.95 -18.58 -7.20
CA ASN A 83 -1.70 -19.99 -7.47
C ASN A 83 -1.59 -20.28 -8.96
N GLU A 84 -2.40 -19.63 -9.79
CA GLU A 84 -2.43 -19.82 -11.23
C GLU A 84 -1.19 -19.24 -11.94
N ILE A 85 -0.58 -18.19 -11.38
CA ILE A 85 0.60 -17.53 -11.99
C ILE A 85 1.74 -18.50 -12.21
N ASN A 86 1.91 -19.49 -11.31
CA ASN A 86 2.95 -20.50 -11.43
C ASN A 86 2.82 -21.35 -12.71
N SER A 87 1.60 -21.55 -13.19
CA SER A 87 1.31 -22.33 -14.40
C SER A 87 1.68 -21.60 -15.69
N ILE A 88 1.87 -20.29 -15.65
CA ILE A 88 2.22 -19.47 -16.82
C ILE A 88 3.67 -18.95 -16.77
N GLN A 89 4.38 -19.14 -15.65
CA GLN A 89 5.78 -18.72 -15.52
C GLN A 89 6.68 -19.39 -16.55
N GLY A 90 7.31 -18.58 -17.39
CA GLY A 90 8.21 -19.02 -18.45
C GLY A 90 7.51 -19.31 -19.78
N LYS A 91 6.21 -19.23 -19.89
CA LYS A 91 5.51 -19.30 -21.18
C LYS A 91 5.89 -18.08 -22.03
N ASN A 92 6.21 -18.32 -23.29
CA ASN A 92 6.68 -17.27 -24.23
C ASN A 92 7.84 -16.44 -23.67
N ASN A 93 8.75 -17.05 -22.92
CA ASN A 93 9.89 -16.40 -22.27
C ASN A 93 9.48 -15.24 -21.32
N THR A 94 8.25 -15.27 -20.79
CA THR A 94 7.72 -14.24 -19.92
C THR A 94 7.64 -14.74 -18.49
N TYR A 95 8.15 -13.93 -17.56
CA TYR A 95 8.15 -14.21 -16.13
C TYR A 95 7.53 -13.07 -15.34
N PHE A 96 6.78 -13.39 -14.32
CA PHE A 96 6.09 -12.44 -13.46
C PHE A 96 6.69 -12.46 -12.07
N THR A 97 7.07 -11.30 -11.56
CA THR A 97 7.59 -11.11 -10.21
C THR A 97 6.94 -9.88 -9.57
N GLY A 98 7.06 -9.74 -8.28
CA GLY A 98 6.61 -8.57 -7.56
C GLY A 98 5.97 -8.89 -6.21
N ALA A 99 5.82 -7.87 -5.38
CA ALA A 99 5.20 -7.99 -4.07
C ALA A 99 3.73 -8.46 -4.13
N TRP A 100 3.06 -8.22 -5.24
CA TRP A 100 1.68 -8.67 -5.51
C TRP A 100 1.54 -10.20 -5.60
N LEU A 101 2.63 -10.95 -5.70
CA LEU A 101 2.63 -12.42 -5.61
C LEU A 101 2.65 -12.95 -4.17
N GLY A 102 2.63 -12.08 -3.19
CA GLY A 102 2.52 -12.36 -1.76
C GLY A 102 1.50 -11.43 -1.11
N TYR A 103 1.81 -10.92 0.06
CA TYR A 103 0.95 -10.00 0.82
C TYR A 103 1.20 -8.52 0.50
N GLY A 104 2.07 -8.21 -0.47
CA GLY A 104 2.38 -6.84 -0.88
C GLY A 104 3.57 -6.21 -0.16
N PHE A 105 4.33 -6.97 0.61
CA PHE A 105 5.53 -6.49 1.29
C PHE A 105 6.77 -6.55 0.39
N HIS A 106 7.80 -5.75 0.72
CA HIS A 106 9.06 -5.76 -0.02
C HIS A 106 9.68 -7.16 -0.08
N GLU A 107 9.61 -7.93 1.01
CA GLU A 107 10.11 -9.29 1.08
C GLU A 107 9.40 -10.24 0.10
N ASP A 108 8.10 -10.06 -0.13
CA ASP A 108 7.37 -10.84 -1.13
C ASP A 108 7.91 -10.57 -2.55
N GLY A 109 8.26 -9.30 -2.82
CA GLY A 109 8.91 -8.93 -4.09
C GLY A 109 10.27 -9.59 -4.26
N VAL A 110 11.12 -9.55 -3.24
CA VAL A 110 12.44 -10.18 -3.23
C VAL A 110 12.30 -11.69 -3.40
N LYS A 111 11.42 -12.33 -2.63
CA LYS A 111 11.16 -13.77 -2.68
C LYS A 111 10.72 -14.22 -4.07
N SER A 112 9.75 -13.54 -4.66
CA SER A 112 9.23 -13.88 -6.00
C SER A 112 10.33 -13.75 -7.07
N SER A 113 11.14 -12.70 -7.00
CA SER A 113 12.25 -12.47 -7.93
C SER A 113 13.35 -13.52 -7.78
N SER A 114 13.69 -13.89 -6.54
CA SER A 114 14.67 -14.93 -6.25
C SER A 114 14.27 -16.29 -6.81
N ILE A 115 12.99 -16.65 -6.74
CA ILE A 115 12.47 -17.90 -7.32
C ILE A 115 12.72 -17.92 -8.83
N ILE A 116 12.45 -16.82 -9.52
CA ILE A 116 12.67 -16.74 -10.97
C ILE A 116 14.17 -16.74 -11.31
N ALA A 117 14.99 -16.00 -10.56
CA ALA A 117 16.42 -15.96 -10.75
C ALA A 117 17.06 -17.34 -10.59
N LYS A 118 16.63 -18.14 -9.59
CA LYS A 118 17.05 -19.55 -9.44
C LYS A 118 16.61 -20.41 -10.61
N LYS A 119 15.36 -20.27 -11.06
CA LYS A 119 14.84 -21.00 -12.23
C LYS A 119 15.65 -20.70 -13.49
N LEU A 120 16.10 -19.48 -13.66
CA LEU A 120 16.95 -19.04 -14.77
C LEU A 120 18.44 -19.30 -14.53
N LYS A 121 18.83 -19.90 -13.41
CA LYS A 121 20.24 -20.15 -13.01
C LYS A 121 21.09 -18.88 -12.90
N LEU A 122 20.48 -17.74 -12.59
CA LEU A 122 21.16 -16.46 -12.42
C LEU A 122 21.75 -16.29 -11.01
N ILE A 123 21.22 -17.01 -10.03
CA ILE A 123 21.71 -17.08 -8.65
C ILE A 123 21.68 -18.54 -8.17
N LYS A 124 22.52 -18.86 -7.15
CA LYS A 124 22.57 -20.17 -6.49
C LYS A 124 21.47 -20.33 -5.44
#